data_d4da1a990f148fb64fad01dbc52ca40e
#
_entry.id   d4da1a990f148fb64fad01dbc52ca40e
#
_cell.length_a   1.000
_cell.length_b   1.000
_cell.length_c   1.000
_cell.angle_alpha   90.00
_cell.angle_beta   90.00
_cell.angle_gamma   90.00
#
_symmetry.space_group_name_H-M   'P 1'
#
loop_
_entity.id
_entity.type
_entity.pdbx_description
1 polymer ?
#
loop_
_entity_poly.entity_id
_entity_poly.type
_entity_poly.pdbx_seq_one_letter_code
_entity_poly.pdbx_strand_id
1 'polypeptide(L)'
;MTAQIIDGKAIAQEVRAEWKERANALKIRGVTPGLAVIIVGEDPASKVYVANKVKACAELGLHSEHIIMAADTPEAVLLKKIAELNSDPKIHGILVQLPVPKHIDTSKVLEAISPDKDVDGFHPMNVGALVTGNMRFAPCTPYGAMKLLEKCGVSIEGKHAVVVGRSNIVGKPMALMLLQHNATVTICTSRTVDLAKFTRDADILVVATGKAKMITGDMIKPGAAVIDVGINRMPDGKLCGDVDFDSAKEVAGWITPVPGGVGPMTITMLVANAVQAAERLSGLGK
;
A
#
# COMPACT_ATOMS: atom_id res chain seq x y z
N MET A 1 -23.59 -3.23 18.62
CA MET A 1 -22.40 -2.59 19.23
C MET A 1 -21.70 -1.84 18.10
N THR A 2 -21.43 -0.57 18.28
CA THR A 2 -20.75 0.24 17.26
C THR A 2 -19.30 -0.20 17.14
N ALA A 3 -18.77 -0.31 15.94
CA ALA A 3 -17.41 -0.77 15.64
C ALA A 3 -16.34 0.12 16.30
N GLN A 4 -15.24 -0.48 16.72
CA GLN A 4 -14.03 0.26 17.06
C GLN A 4 -13.39 0.81 15.78
N ILE A 5 -13.06 2.10 15.79
CA ILE A 5 -12.49 2.78 14.64
C ILE A 5 -10.98 2.53 14.60
N ILE A 6 -10.51 2.00 13.48
CA ILE A 6 -9.07 1.82 13.22
C ILE A 6 -8.51 3.16 12.74
N ASP A 7 -7.95 3.96 13.65
CA ASP A 7 -7.36 5.27 13.32
C ASP A 7 -5.99 5.07 12.61
N GLY A 8 -6.05 4.99 11.29
CA GLY A 8 -4.85 4.82 10.48
C GLY A 8 -3.90 6.01 10.52
N LYS A 9 -4.36 7.22 10.88
CA LYS A 9 -3.48 8.38 11.04
C LYS A 9 -2.63 8.25 12.31
N ALA A 10 -3.24 7.89 13.43
CA ALA A 10 -2.54 7.70 14.70
C ALA A 10 -1.54 6.53 14.59
N ILE A 11 -1.98 5.39 14.05
CA ILE A 11 -1.11 4.22 13.85
C ILE A 11 0.04 4.54 12.88
N ALA A 12 -0.21 5.30 11.81
CA ALA A 12 0.84 5.72 10.88
C ALA A 12 1.89 6.61 11.54
N GLN A 13 1.51 7.47 12.48
CA GLN A 13 2.47 8.30 13.24
C GLN A 13 3.36 7.43 14.13
N GLU A 14 2.77 6.48 14.86
CA GLU A 14 3.50 5.53 15.70
C GLU A 14 4.51 4.72 14.88
N VAL A 15 4.06 4.10 13.80
CA VAL A 15 4.93 3.29 12.92
C VAL A 15 6.02 4.15 12.27
N ARG A 16 5.72 5.39 11.87
CA ARG A 16 6.77 6.30 11.36
C ARG A 16 7.83 6.63 12.40
N ALA A 17 7.45 6.77 13.67
CA ALA A 17 8.43 7.01 14.74
C ALA A 17 9.41 5.82 14.86
N GLU A 18 8.91 4.58 14.83
CA GLU A 18 9.73 3.36 14.85
C GLU A 18 10.73 3.34 13.68
N TRP A 19 10.27 3.65 12.46
CA TRP A 19 11.12 3.66 11.27
C TRP A 19 12.10 4.84 11.23
N LYS A 20 11.76 5.96 11.85
CA LYS A 20 12.67 7.10 12.02
C LYS A 20 13.88 6.73 12.87
N GLU A 21 13.69 5.97 13.93
CA GLU A 21 14.80 5.47 14.76
C GLU A 21 15.73 4.57 13.94
N ARG A 22 15.18 3.67 13.12
CA ARG A 22 15.98 2.81 12.22
C ARG A 22 16.74 3.64 11.18
N ALA A 23 16.09 4.64 10.56
CA ALA A 23 16.76 5.54 9.62
C ALA A 23 17.89 6.33 10.28
N ASN A 24 17.72 6.79 11.53
CA ASN A 24 18.76 7.47 12.29
C ASN A 24 19.93 6.53 12.62
N ALA A 25 19.67 5.29 12.97
CA ALA A 25 20.72 4.30 13.20
C ALA A 25 21.57 4.03 11.94
N LEU A 26 20.97 4.03 10.75
CA LEU A 26 21.70 3.96 9.48
C LEU A 26 22.56 5.20 9.23
N LYS A 27 22.04 6.40 9.52
CA LYS A 27 22.80 7.66 9.36
C LYS A 27 24.04 7.69 10.23
N ILE A 28 23.96 7.24 11.48
CA ILE A 28 25.13 7.14 12.37
C ILE A 28 26.21 6.24 11.74
N ARG A 29 25.80 5.27 10.91
CA ARG A 29 26.72 4.37 10.19
C ARG A 29 27.10 4.89 8.78
N GLY A 30 26.77 6.15 8.46
CA GLY A 30 27.13 6.81 7.21
C GLY A 30 26.16 6.54 6.04
N VAL A 31 25.02 5.88 6.27
CA VAL A 31 24.03 5.57 5.22
C VAL A 31 22.77 6.40 5.43
N THR A 32 22.47 7.32 4.52
CA THR A 32 21.20 8.04 4.48
C THR A 32 20.25 7.34 3.52
N PRO A 33 19.13 6.73 3.99
CA PRO A 33 18.16 6.13 3.07
C PRO A 33 17.68 7.13 2.03
N GLY A 34 17.63 6.74 0.76
CA GLY A 34 17.23 7.61 -0.36
C GLY A 34 16.07 7.03 -1.15
N LEU A 35 15.07 7.85 -1.45
CA LEU A 35 13.89 7.50 -2.25
C LEU A 35 13.78 8.44 -3.45
N ALA A 36 13.72 7.89 -4.66
CA ALA A 36 13.33 8.61 -5.86
C ALA A 36 11.87 8.36 -6.19
N VAL A 37 11.11 9.42 -6.40
CA VAL A 37 9.70 9.37 -6.81
C VAL A 37 9.56 10.06 -8.16
N ILE A 38 9.16 9.30 -9.17
CA ILE A 38 8.94 9.80 -10.53
C ILE A 38 7.43 9.96 -10.77
N ILE A 39 7.02 11.10 -11.30
CA ILE A 39 5.68 11.34 -11.82
C ILE A 39 5.79 11.73 -13.29
N VAL A 40 4.96 11.12 -14.13
CA VAL A 40 4.85 11.48 -15.56
C VAL A 40 3.47 12.08 -15.80
N GLY A 41 3.44 13.33 -16.21
CA GLY A 41 2.20 14.09 -16.42
C GLY A 41 1.77 14.88 -15.18
N GLU A 42 0.55 15.41 -15.25
CA GLU A 42 0.05 16.40 -14.29
C GLU A 42 -1.24 15.98 -13.58
N ASP A 43 -1.46 14.68 -13.40
CA ASP A 43 -2.66 14.21 -12.69
C ASP A 43 -2.73 14.81 -11.26
N PRO A 44 -3.82 15.55 -10.92
CA PRO A 44 -3.92 16.27 -9.65
C PRO A 44 -3.90 15.33 -8.44
N ALA A 45 -4.49 14.13 -8.55
CA ALA A 45 -4.48 13.16 -7.46
C ALA A 45 -3.07 12.64 -7.20
N SER A 46 -2.32 12.34 -8.25
CA SER A 46 -0.92 11.92 -8.17
C SER A 46 -0.03 12.99 -7.52
N LYS A 47 -0.24 14.29 -7.85
CA LYS A 47 0.51 15.40 -7.23
C LYS A 47 0.31 15.47 -5.71
N VAL A 48 -0.92 15.28 -5.22
CA VAL A 48 -1.22 15.27 -3.78
C VAL A 48 -0.54 14.08 -3.09
N TYR A 49 -0.60 12.89 -3.70
CA TYR A 49 0.06 11.70 -3.16
C TYR A 49 1.57 11.85 -3.09
N VAL A 50 2.18 12.38 -4.14
CA VAL A 50 3.63 12.61 -4.18
C VAL A 50 4.06 13.65 -3.13
N ALA A 51 3.33 14.75 -2.97
CA ALA A 51 3.62 15.75 -1.92
C ALA A 51 3.62 15.13 -0.51
N ASN A 52 2.64 14.25 -0.22
CA ASN A 52 2.59 13.54 1.05
C ASN A 52 3.76 12.55 1.23
N LYS A 53 4.23 11.90 0.15
CA LYS A 53 5.40 11.01 0.17
C LYS A 53 6.68 11.79 0.48
N VAL A 54 6.88 12.92 -0.20
CA VAL A 54 8.03 13.83 0.05
C VAL A 54 8.03 14.32 1.50
N LYS A 55 6.87 14.72 2.02
CA LYS A 55 6.73 15.12 3.42
C LYS A 55 7.11 13.99 4.37
N ALA A 56 6.64 12.77 4.12
CA ALA A 56 6.97 11.61 4.94
C ALA A 56 8.49 11.28 4.91
N CYS A 57 9.14 11.42 3.74
CA CYS A 57 10.60 11.29 3.64
C CYS A 57 11.31 12.34 4.51
N ALA A 58 10.88 13.59 4.46
CA ALA A 58 11.45 14.66 5.28
C ALA A 58 11.27 14.42 6.79
N GLU A 59 10.10 13.94 7.21
CA GLU A 59 9.82 13.59 8.62
C GLU A 59 10.77 12.51 9.16
N LEU A 60 11.13 11.52 8.34
CA LEU A 60 12.07 10.47 8.71
C LEU A 60 13.53 10.87 8.39
N GLY A 61 13.74 12.02 7.77
CA GLY A 61 15.06 12.51 7.36
C GLY A 61 15.70 11.68 6.25
N LEU A 62 14.92 11.10 5.35
CA LEU A 62 15.42 10.43 4.16
C LEU A 62 15.86 11.44 3.11
N HIS A 63 16.86 11.08 2.31
CA HIS A 63 17.09 11.76 1.03
C HIS A 63 15.93 11.49 0.08
N SER A 64 15.40 12.53 -0.57
CA SER A 64 14.25 12.36 -1.48
C SER A 64 14.51 13.11 -2.78
N GLU A 65 14.49 12.39 -3.90
CA GLU A 65 14.46 12.97 -5.23
C GLU A 65 13.04 12.93 -5.79
N HIS A 66 12.53 14.11 -6.16
CA HIS A 66 11.23 14.25 -6.79
C HIS A 66 11.41 14.65 -8.25
N ILE A 67 11.08 13.74 -9.16
CA ILE A 67 11.30 13.86 -10.59
C ILE A 67 9.95 14.01 -11.28
N ILE A 68 9.72 15.19 -11.89
CA ILE A 68 8.51 15.48 -12.66
C ILE A 68 8.87 15.43 -14.13
N MET A 69 8.17 14.60 -14.89
CA MET A 69 8.31 14.48 -16.34
C MET A 69 7.04 14.95 -17.04
N ALA A 70 7.17 15.56 -18.20
CA ALA A 70 6.03 16.00 -19.01
C ALA A 70 5.14 14.81 -19.43
N ALA A 71 3.86 15.08 -19.66
CA ALA A 71 2.89 14.03 -20.01
C ALA A 71 3.20 13.33 -21.35
N ASP A 72 3.90 14.00 -22.24
CA ASP A 72 4.35 13.50 -23.55
C ASP A 72 5.76 12.90 -23.53
N THR A 73 6.36 12.75 -22.35
CA THR A 73 7.70 12.14 -22.20
C THR A 73 7.74 10.76 -22.85
N PRO A 74 8.67 10.51 -23.82
CA PRO A 74 8.82 9.19 -24.42
C PRO A 74 9.17 8.11 -23.42
N GLU A 75 8.63 6.88 -23.58
CA GLU A 75 8.94 5.72 -22.73
C GLU A 75 10.45 5.51 -22.54
N ALA A 76 11.23 5.62 -23.61
CA ALA A 76 12.68 5.43 -23.56
C ALA A 76 13.40 6.44 -22.64
N VAL A 77 12.89 7.67 -22.53
CA VAL A 77 13.45 8.69 -21.62
C VAL A 77 13.18 8.32 -20.15
N LEU A 78 11.97 7.85 -19.85
CA LEU A 78 11.61 7.35 -18.51
C LEU A 78 12.46 6.13 -18.14
N LEU A 79 12.59 5.14 -19.03
CA LEU A 79 13.40 3.94 -18.81
C LEU A 79 14.86 4.27 -18.60
N LYS A 80 15.42 5.22 -19.34
CA LYS A 80 16.78 5.73 -19.14
C LYS A 80 16.95 6.34 -17.75
N LYS A 81 15.98 7.15 -17.31
CA LYS A 81 16.02 7.75 -15.97
C LYS A 81 15.97 6.71 -14.87
N ILE A 82 15.16 5.67 -15.03
CA ILE A 82 15.12 4.53 -14.08
C ILE A 82 16.47 3.82 -14.04
N ALA A 83 17.13 3.60 -15.17
CA ALA A 83 18.45 2.98 -15.22
C ALA A 83 19.52 3.82 -14.50
N GLU A 84 19.48 5.15 -14.65
CA GLU A 84 20.35 6.07 -13.90
C GLU A 84 20.14 5.92 -12.38
N LEU A 85 18.87 5.92 -11.91
CA LEU A 85 18.53 5.76 -10.50
C LEU A 85 18.89 4.36 -9.95
N ASN A 86 18.76 3.33 -10.76
CA ASN A 86 19.21 1.98 -10.39
C ASN A 86 20.69 1.95 -10.07
N SER A 87 21.50 2.74 -10.76
CA SER A 87 22.96 2.80 -10.59
C SER A 87 23.40 3.82 -9.54
N ASP A 88 22.51 4.71 -9.08
CA ASP A 88 22.86 5.73 -8.09
C ASP A 88 22.95 5.12 -6.68
N PRO A 89 24.13 5.15 -6.03
CA PRO A 89 24.29 4.63 -4.67
C PRO A 89 23.56 5.43 -3.59
N LYS A 90 23.10 6.65 -3.88
CA LYS A 90 22.33 7.48 -2.94
C LYS A 90 20.84 7.12 -2.95
N ILE A 91 20.37 6.42 -3.97
CA ILE A 91 18.98 6.02 -4.14
C ILE A 91 18.84 4.54 -3.78
N HIS A 92 18.08 4.26 -2.74
CA HIS A 92 17.83 2.92 -2.23
C HIS A 92 16.42 2.42 -2.58
N GLY A 93 15.49 3.33 -2.90
CA GLY A 93 14.16 3.00 -3.37
C GLY A 93 13.77 3.85 -4.57
N ILE A 94 13.06 3.24 -5.52
CA ILE A 94 12.52 3.91 -6.71
C ILE A 94 11.03 3.64 -6.77
N LEU A 95 10.25 4.69 -7.03
CA LEU A 95 8.82 4.62 -7.24
C LEU A 95 8.45 5.42 -8.49
N VAL A 96 7.74 4.79 -9.41
CA VAL A 96 7.06 5.49 -10.50
C VAL A 96 5.59 5.58 -10.16
N GLN A 97 5.09 6.81 -9.98
CA GLN A 97 3.69 7.04 -9.60
C GLN A 97 2.74 6.60 -10.71
N LEU A 98 1.91 5.62 -10.41
CA LEU A 98 0.84 5.17 -11.33
C LEU A 98 -0.44 6.02 -11.16
N PRO A 99 -1.24 6.18 -12.22
CA PRO A 99 -1.02 5.64 -13.57
C PRO A 99 -0.01 6.48 -14.37
N VAL A 100 0.72 5.84 -15.28
CA VAL A 100 1.50 6.54 -16.31
C VAL A 100 0.63 6.86 -17.55
N PRO A 101 1.03 7.82 -18.42
CA PRO A 101 0.34 8.08 -19.67
C PRO A 101 0.21 6.83 -20.56
N LYS A 102 -0.86 6.75 -21.36
CA LYS A 102 -1.23 5.55 -22.14
C LYS A 102 -0.17 5.05 -23.14
N HIS A 103 0.73 5.92 -23.60
CA HIS A 103 1.81 5.56 -24.53
C HIS A 103 3.01 4.90 -23.84
N ILE A 104 3.01 4.84 -22.53
CA ILE A 104 4.04 4.19 -21.72
C ILE A 104 3.51 2.84 -21.22
N ASP A 105 4.26 1.78 -21.47
CA ASP A 105 3.94 0.44 -20.98
C ASP A 105 4.29 0.33 -19.49
N THR A 106 3.26 0.26 -18.66
CA THR A 106 3.40 0.12 -17.20
C THR A 106 4.24 -1.11 -16.81
N SER A 107 4.10 -2.23 -17.52
CA SER A 107 4.83 -3.47 -17.19
C SER A 107 6.32 -3.28 -17.41
N LYS A 108 6.72 -2.70 -18.54
CA LYS A 108 8.13 -2.38 -18.82
C LYS A 108 8.73 -1.43 -17.79
N VAL A 109 7.94 -0.43 -17.36
CA VAL A 109 8.38 0.53 -16.33
C VAL A 109 8.65 -0.19 -15.00
N LEU A 110 7.73 -1.04 -14.55
CA LEU A 110 7.88 -1.80 -13.31
C LEU A 110 9.05 -2.79 -13.38
N GLU A 111 9.23 -3.46 -14.51
CA GLU A 111 10.34 -4.41 -14.73
C GLU A 111 11.71 -3.72 -14.88
N ALA A 112 11.75 -2.46 -15.27
CA ALA A 112 13.00 -1.69 -15.39
C ALA A 112 13.57 -1.25 -14.02
N ILE A 113 12.74 -1.18 -12.99
CA ILE A 113 13.20 -0.89 -11.61
C ILE A 113 13.95 -2.10 -11.07
N SER A 114 15.14 -1.90 -10.50
CA SER A 114 15.84 -3.01 -9.83
C SER A 114 14.97 -3.62 -8.73
N PRO A 115 14.81 -4.96 -8.67
CA PRO A 115 14.04 -5.63 -7.62
C PRO A 115 14.48 -5.24 -6.21
N ASP A 116 15.76 -4.88 -6.02
CA ASP A 116 16.31 -4.47 -4.74
C ASP A 116 16.01 -3.00 -4.39
N LYS A 117 15.49 -2.22 -5.36
CA LYS A 117 15.04 -0.82 -5.20
C LYS A 117 13.55 -0.63 -5.47
N ASP A 118 12.81 -1.70 -5.79
CA ASP A 118 11.35 -1.68 -5.99
C ASP A 118 10.62 -1.64 -4.64
N VAL A 119 10.55 -0.46 -4.05
CA VAL A 119 9.97 -0.25 -2.72
C VAL A 119 8.43 -0.28 -2.69
N ASP A 120 7.78 -0.30 -3.85
CA ASP A 120 6.34 -0.57 -3.96
C ASP A 120 6.01 -2.08 -4.00
N GLY A 121 7.01 -2.94 -4.28
CA GLY A 121 6.85 -4.39 -4.31
C GLY A 121 6.08 -4.91 -5.52
N PHE A 122 6.13 -4.21 -6.66
CA PHE A 122 5.37 -4.55 -7.87
C PHE A 122 6.19 -5.26 -8.94
N HIS A 123 7.51 -5.26 -8.82
CA HIS A 123 8.37 -5.99 -9.74
C HIS A 123 8.05 -7.49 -9.70
N PRO A 124 7.97 -8.20 -10.85
CA PRO A 124 7.62 -9.62 -10.90
C PRO A 124 8.44 -10.52 -9.98
N MET A 125 9.73 -10.22 -9.77
CA MET A 125 10.56 -10.96 -8.81
C MET A 125 10.11 -10.76 -7.36
N ASN A 126 9.69 -9.56 -6.96
CA ASN A 126 9.19 -9.30 -5.62
C ASN A 126 7.80 -9.91 -5.41
N VAL A 127 6.95 -9.90 -6.45
CA VAL A 127 5.67 -10.62 -6.44
C VAL A 127 5.89 -12.14 -6.33
N GLY A 128 6.85 -12.71 -7.06
CA GLY A 128 7.23 -14.10 -6.92
C GLY A 128 7.77 -14.45 -5.53
N ALA A 129 8.60 -13.57 -4.96
CA ALA A 129 9.12 -13.69 -3.60
C ALA A 129 7.99 -13.65 -2.55
N LEU A 130 6.97 -12.80 -2.74
CA LEU A 130 5.77 -12.78 -1.90
C LEU A 130 5.01 -14.12 -1.98
N VAL A 131 4.82 -14.68 -3.18
CA VAL A 131 4.13 -15.97 -3.35
C VAL A 131 4.85 -17.11 -2.63
N THR A 132 6.18 -17.12 -2.68
CA THR A 132 7.00 -18.19 -2.08
C THR A 132 7.32 -17.98 -0.59
N GLY A 133 6.81 -16.91 0.03
CA GLY A 133 7.09 -16.61 1.44
C GLY A 133 8.47 -15.98 1.70
N ASN A 134 9.27 -15.72 0.65
CA ASN A 134 10.59 -15.09 0.75
C ASN A 134 10.54 -13.59 0.44
N MET A 135 9.52 -12.92 0.96
CA MET A 135 9.21 -11.53 0.67
C MET A 135 10.39 -10.59 0.95
N ARG A 136 10.79 -9.80 -0.05
CA ARG A 136 11.78 -8.72 0.08
C ARG A 136 11.13 -7.42 0.47
N PHE A 137 10.16 -6.99 -0.32
CA PHE A 137 9.32 -5.83 -0.08
C PHE A 137 7.86 -6.23 -0.19
N ALA A 138 7.08 -5.88 0.82
CA ALA A 138 5.64 -6.00 0.76
C ALA A 138 5.05 -4.84 -0.05
N PRO A 139 4.07 -5.06 -0.93
CA PRO A 139 3.30 -3.99 -1.53
C PRO A 139 2.73 -3.06 -0.45
N CYS A 140 2.97 -1.73 -0.60
CA CYS A 140 2.80 -0.78 0.49
C CYS A 140 1.38 -0.75 1.07
N THR A 141 0.34 -0.81 0.23
CA THR A 141 -1.06 -0.74 0.70
C THR A 141 -1.48 -2.01 1.45
N PRO A 142 -1.26 -3.23 0.94
CA PRO A 142 -1.49 -4.46 1.70
C PRO A 142 -0.67 -4.52 3.00
N TYR A 143 0.59 -4.11 2.95
CA TYR A 143 1.44 -4.07 4.14
C TYR A 143 0.87 -3.12 5.20
N GLY A 144 0.40 -1.94 4.79
CA GLY A 144 -0.29 -1.01 5.67
C GLY A 144 -1.56 -1.61 6.29
N ALA A 145 -2.36 -2.32 5.51
CA ALA A 145 -3.55 -3.02 6.00
C ALA A 145 -3.20 -4.10 7.04
N MET A 146 -2.16 -4.89 6.79
CA MET A 146 -1.67 -5.88 7.76
C MET A 146 -1.21 -5.22 9.07
N LYS A 147 -0.49 -4.09 8.98
CA LYS A 147 -0.05 -3.33 10.15
C LYS A 147 -1.21 -2.74 10.95
N LEU A 148 -2.28 -2.32 10.29
CA LEU A 148 -3.51 -1.87 10.97
C LEU A 148 -4.14 -3.01 11.79
N LEU A 149 -4.28 -4.20 11.19
CA LEU A 149 -4.79 -5.39 11.89
C LEU A 149 -3.92 -5.75 13.09
N GLU A 150 -2.60 -5.79 12.90
CA GLU A 150 -1.61 -6.09 13.96
C GLU A 150 -1.72 -5.11 15.14
N LYS A 151 -1.69 -3.80 14.86
CA LYS A 151 -1.73 -2.75 15.89
C LYS A 151 -3.07 -2.68 16.65
N CYS A 152 -4.15 -3.14 16.04
CA CYS A 152 -5.45 -3.28 16.71
C CYS A 152 -5.63 -4.61 17.43
N GLY A 153 -4.64 -5.50 17.39
CA GLY A 153 -4.72 -6.81 18.05
C GLY A 153 -5.73 -7.77 17.40
N VAL A 154 -6.05 -7.54 16.10
CA VAL A 154 -6.95 -8.43 15.36
C VAL A 154 -6.21 -9.72 15.03
N SER A 155 -6.66 -10.84 15.59
CA SER A 155 -6.11 -12.17 15.29
C SER A 155 -6.42 -12.55 13.83
N ILE A 156 -5.38 -12.98 13.10
CA ILE A 156 -5.50 -13.41 11.70
C ILE A 156 -5.47 -14.94 11.59
N GLU A 157 -4.67 -15.60 12.40
CA GLU A 157 -4.50 -17.04 12.39
C GLU A 157 -5.82 -17.78 12.62
N GLY A 158 -6.12 -18.73 11.74
CA GLY A 158 -7.35 -19.53 11.78
C GLY A 158 -8.63 -18.79 11.37
N LYS A 159 -8.54 -17.51 10.98
CA LYS A 159 -9.70 -16.71 10.58
C LYS A 159 -10.03 -16.88 9.11
N HIS A 160 -11.32 -16.73 8.77
CA HIS A 160 -11.75 -16.62 7.39
C HIS A 160 -11.63 -15.16 6.94
N ALA A 161 -10.71 -14.91 6.01
CA ALA A 161 -10.50 -13.60 5.42
C ALA A 161 -11.08 -13.56 4.00
N VAL A 162 -11.89 -12.56 3.71
CA VAL A 162 -12.43 -12.31 2.37
C VAL A 162 -11.82 -11.02 1.82
N VAL A 163 -11.21 -11.11 0.65
CA VAL A 163 -10.64 -9.98 -0.10
C VAL A 163 -11.51 -9.70 -1.30
N VAL A 164 -12.19 -8.56 -1.31
CA VAL A 164 -13.02 -8.12 -2.45
C VAL A 164 -12.19 -7.21 -3.33
N GLY A 165 -11.70 -7.80 -4.44
CA GLY A 165 -10.76 -7.18 -5.38
C GLY A 165 -9.60 -8.10 -5.72
N ARG A 166 -9.10 -8.01 -6.97
CA ARG A 166 -8.02 -8.89 -7.46
C ARG A 166 -6.91 -8.17 -8.21
N SER A 167 -6.70 -6.90 -7.90
CA SER A 167 -5.61 -6.13 -8.52
C SER A 167 -4.25 -6.70 -8.14
N ASN A 168 -3.25 -6.53 -9.03
CA ASN A 168 -1.89 -6.95 -8.75
C ASN A 168 -1.22 -6.11 -7.64
N ILE A 169 -1.74 -4.90 -7.42
CA ILE A 169 -1.16 -3.94 -6.47
C ILE A 169 -1.78 -4.01 -5.07
N VAL A 170 -3.01 -4.58 -4.92
CA VAL A 170 -3.69 -4.66 -3.62
C VAL A 170 -4.31 -6.04 -3.39
N GLY A 171 -5.30 -6.45 -4.18
CA GLY A 171 -6.13 -7.62 -3.85
C GLY A 171 -5.35 -8.92 -3.76
N LYS A 172 -4.56 -9.25 -4.79
CA LYS A 172 -3.73 -10.46 -4.78
C LYS A 172 -2.67 -10.46 -3.67
N PRO A 173 -1.84 -9.40 -3.53
CA PRO A 173 -0.85 -9.39 -2.47
C PRO A 173 -1.47 -9.39 -1.07
N MET A 174 -2.60 -8.72 -0.85
CA MET A 174 -3.32 -8.78 0.42
C MET A 174 -3.74 -10.21 0.78
N ALA A 175 -4.31 -10.94 -0.17
CA ALA A 175 -4.71 -12.32 0.02
C ALA A 175 -3.51 -13.23 0.35
N LEU A 176 -2.39 -13.04 -0.34
CA LEU A 176 -1.16 -13.80 -0.07
C LEU A 176 -0.59 -13.49 1.32
N MET A 177 -0.59 -12.23 1.75
CA MET A 177 -0.12 -11.84 3.07
C MET A 177 -1.01 -12.42 4.19
N LEU A 178 -2.33 -12.39 4.02
CA LEU A 178 -3.27 -13.02 4.96
C LEU A 178 -3.05 -14.55 5.02
N LEU A 179 -2.85 -15.20 3.88
CA LEU A 179 -2.54 -16.63 3.80
C LEU A 179 -1.24 -16.97 4.54
N GLN A 180 -0.19 -16.17 4.39
CA GLN A 180 1.09 -16.34 5.11
C GLN A 180 0.96 -16.16 6.63
N HIS A 181 -0.10 -15.49 7.09
CA HIS A 181 -0.45 -15.37 8.51
C HIS A 181 -1.51 -16.40 8.96
N ASN A 182 -1.60 -17.53 8.21
CA ASN A 182 -2.46 -18.68 8.52
C ASN A 182 -3.98 -18.38 8.50
N ALA A 183 -4.43 -17.39 7.70
CA ALA A 183 -5.85 -17.21 7.43
C ALA A 183 -6.32 -18.19 6.32
N THR A 184 -7.59 -18.59 6.38
CA THR A 184 -8.29 -19.15 5.23
C THR A 184 -8.76 -17.99 4.37
N VAL A 185 -8.35 -17.93 3.10
CA VAL A 185 -8.57 -16.74 2.27
C VAL A 185 -9.48 -17.03 1.08
N THR A 186 -10.49 -16.19 0.93
CA THR A 186 -11.36 -16.16 -0.26
C THR A 186 -11.15 -14.84 -1.02
N ILE A 187 -10.90 -14.91 -2.34
CA ILE A 187 -10.81 -13.72 -3.20
C ILE A 187 -12.10 -13.60 -4.00
N CYS A 188 -12.82 -12.49 -3.81
CA CYS A 188 -14.01 -12.15 -4.60
C CYS A 188 -13.68 -11.14 -5.69
N THR A 189 -14.35 -11.28 -6.84
CA THR A 189 -14.12 -10.44 -8.02
C THR A 189 -15.42 -9.86 -8.52
N SER A 190 -15.35 -9.00 -9.56
CA SER A 190 -16.56 -8.49 -10.25
C SER A 190 -17.41 -9.58 -10.93
N ARG A 191 -16.93 -10.82 -10.95
CA ARG A 191 -17.64 -11.99 -11.51
C ARG A 191 -18.15 -12.95 -10.42
N THR A 192 -17.90 -12.65 -9.15
CA THR A 192 -18.40 -13.45 -8.03
C THR A 192 -19.92 -13.36 -7.97
N VAL A 193 -20.57 -14.50 -8.07
CA VAL A 193 -22.04 -14.62 -7.91
C VAL A 193 -22.36 -14.56 -6.43
N ASP A 194 -23.37 -13.80 -6.05
CA ASP A 194 -23.80 -13.62 -4.65
C ASP A 194 -22.65 -13.24 -3.71
N LEU A 195 -22.07 -12.05 -3.95
CA LEU A 195 -20.95 -11.53 -3.17
C LEU A 195 -21.26 -11.52 -1.66
N ALA A 196 -22.49 -11.18 -1.28
CA ALA A 196 -22.92 -11.09 0.10
C ALA A 196 -22.78 -12.40 0.87
N LYS A 197 -22.94 -13.54 0.20
CA LYS A 197 -22.72 -14.87 0.79
C LYS A 197 -21.31 -15.04 1.34
N PHE A 198 -20.30 -14.53 0.63
CA PHE A 198 -18.89 -14.61 1.05
C PHE A 198 -18.56 -13.57 2.11
N THR A 199 -19.03 -12.33 1.93
CA THR A 199 -18.67 -11.24 2.83
C THR A 199 -19.32 -11.35 4.21
N ARG A 200 -20.52 -11.94 4.30
CA ARG A 200 -21.22 -12.24 5.57
C ARG A 200 -20.54 -13.34 6.39
N ASP A 201 -19.66 -14.12 5.79
CA ASP A 201 -18.93 -15.19 6.48
C ASP A 201 -17.50 -14.79 6.89
N ALA A 202 -17.07 -13.58 6.51
CA ALA A 202 -15.73 -13.10 6.74
C ALA A 202 -15.50 -12.61 8.19
N ASP A 203 -14.53 -13.18 8.89
CA ASP A 203 -14.00 -12.61 10.14
C ASP A 203 -13.18 -11.35 9.86
N ILE A 204 -12.48 -11.34 8.72
CA ILE A 204 -11.71 -10.21 8.22
C ILE A 204 -12.16 -9.92 6.79
N LEU A 205 -12.69 -8.72 6.57
CA LEU A 205 -13.15 -8.27 5.25
C LEU A 205 -12.27 -7.14 4.74
N VAL A 206 -11.57 -7.36 3.62
CA VAL A 206 -10.76 -6.34 2.95
C VAL A 206 -11.42 -5.96 1.64
N VAL A 207 -11.71 -4.68 1.45
CA VAL A 207 -12.43 -4.19 0.27
C VAL A 207 -11.54 -3.26 -0.54
N ALA A 208 -11.28 -3.63 -1.82
CA ALA A 208 -10.39 -2.92 -2.73
C ALA A 208 -10.93 -2.99 -4.17
N THR A 209 -12.10 -2.40 -4.41
CA THR A 209 -12.86 -2.48 -5.67
C THR A 209 -12.82 -1.21 -6.49
N GLY A 210 -12.57 -0.06 -5.85
CA GLY A 210 -12.69 1.26 -6.45
C GLY A 210 -14.15 1.64 -6.78
N LYS A 211 -15.12 1.10 -6.04
CA LYS A 211 -16.54 1.38 -6.20
C LYS A 211 -17.11 1.91 -4.89
N ALA A 212 -17.50 3.19 -4.91
CA ALA A 212 -18.03 3.87 -3.74
C ALA A 212 -19.19 3.12 -3.09
N LYS A 213 -19.08 2.88 -1.76
CA LYS A 213 -20.13 2.33 -0.90
C LYS A 213 -20.73 0.99 -1.38
N MET A 214 -19.94 0.18 -2.09
CA MET A 214 -20.41 -1.08 -2.68
C MET A 214 -20.76 -2.13 -1.63
N ILE A 215 -20.06 -2.14 -0.50
CA ILE A 215 -20.31 -3.06 0.62
C ILE A 215 -21.12 -2.32 1.69
N THR A 216 -22.31 -2.83 1.96
CA THR A 216 -23.22 -2.29 2.98
C THR A 216 -23.21 -3.12 4.26
N GLY A 217 -23.74 -2.59 5.36
CA GLY A 217 -23.73 -3.27 6.67
C GLY A 217 -24.39 -4.64 6.68
N ASP A 218 -25.44 -4.84 5.88
CA ASP A 218 -26.11 -6.13 5.73
C ASP A 218 -25.28 -7.19 4.99
N MET A 219 -24.17 -6.79 4.39
CA MET A 219 -23.19 -7.68 3.75
C MET A 219 -22.02 -8.05 4.65
N ILE A 220 -22.01 -7.63 5.92
CA ILE A 220 -20.90 -7.80 6.84
C ILE A 220 -21.30 -8.77 7.97
N LYS A 221 -20.38 -9.67 8.34
CA LYS A 221 -20.53 -10.52 9.50
C LYS A 221 -20.50 -9.66 10.79
N PRO A 222 -21.44 -9.82 11.71
CA PRO A 222 -21.37 -9.14 12.99
C PRO A 222 -20.03 -9.39 13.71
N GLY A 223 -19.38 -8.32 14.13
CA GLY A 223 -18.08 -8.40 14.81
C GLY A 223 -16.85 -8.54 13.90
N ALA A 224 -17.00 -8.57 12.58
CA ALA A 224 -15.87 -8.66 11.63
C ALA A 224 -14.94 -7.43 11.71
N ALA A 225 -13.67 -7.66 11.37
CA ALA A 225 -12.73 -6.57 11.11
C ALA A 225 -12.79 -6.16 9.64
N VAL A 226 -13.15 -4.90 9.37
CA VAL A 226 -13.36 -4.36 8.02
C VAL A 226 -12.27 -3.38 7.68
N ILE A 227 -11.49 -3.70 6.65
CA ILE A 227 -10.41 -2.87 6.08
C ILE A 227 -10.87 -2.33 4.73
N ASP A 228 -11.24 -1.07 4.68
CA ASP A 228 -11.63 -0.37 3.45
C ASP A 228 -10.40 0.29 2.82
N VAL A 229 -9.96 -0.23 1.67
CA VAL A 229 -8.84 0.29 0.88
C VAL A 229 -9.31 1.31 -0.16
N GLY A 230 -10.61 1.36 -0.42
CA GLY A 230 -11.20 2.22 -1.44
C GLY A 230 -10.97 3.70 -1.15
N ILE A 231 -10.69 4.46 -2.20
CA ILE A 231 -10.68 5.93 -2.17
C ILE A 231 -11.45 6.42 -3.39
N ASN A 232 -12.67 6.88 -3.18
CA ASN A 232 -13.54 7.36 -4.22
C ASN A 232 -13.85 8.84 -3.99
N ARG A 233 -13.81 9.64 -5.04
CA ARG A 233 -14.23 11.04 -4.99
C ARG A 233 -15.69 11.14 -5.42
N MET A 234 -16.52 11.64 -4.52
CA MET A 234 -17.94 11.85 -4.77
C MET A 234 -18.17 13.15 -5.57
N PRO A 235 -19.35 13.32 -6.20
CA PRO A 235 -19.67 14.55 -6.96
C PRO A 235 -19.58 15.85 -6.12
N ASP A 236 -19.79 15.78 -4.81
CA ASP A 236 -19.63 16.89 -3.87
C ASP A 236 -18.16 17.17 -3.48
N GLY A 237 -17.20 16.42 -4.08
CA GLY A 237 -15.77 16.53 -3.83
C GLY A 237 -15.27 15.78 -2.59
N LYS A 238 -16.16 15.24 -1.75
CA LYS A 238 -15.77 14.44 -0.58
C LYS A 238 -15.20 13.09 -0.98
N LEU A 239 -14.37 12.55 -0.09
CA LEU A 239 -13.83 11.19 -0.25
C LEU A 239 -14.69 10.20 0.54
N CYS A 240 -14.92 9.04 -0.06
CA CYS A 240 -15.50 7.89 0.63
C CYS A 240 -14.77 6.60 0.22
N GLY A 241 -15.00 5.54 0.98
CA GLY A 241 -14.47 4.22 0.68
C GLY A 241 -15.36 3.38 -0.24
N ASP A 242 -14.96 2.14 -0.38
CA ASP A 242 -15.74 1.09 -1.06
C ASP A 242 -16.82 0.49 -0.13
N VAL A 243 -16.71 0.73 1.18
CA VAL A 243 -17.66 0.32 2.20
C VAL A 243 -18.57 1.50 2.56
N ASP A 244 -19.87 1.26 2.71
CA ASP A 244 -20.79 2.24 3.29
C ASP A 244 -20.55 2.31 4.80
N PHE A 245 -19.66 3.22 5.18
CA PHE A 245 -19.14 3.34 6.54
C PHE A 245 -20.22 3.45 7.59
N ASP A 246 -21.28 4.22 7.30
CA ASP A 246 -22.33 4.48 8.30
C ASP A 246 -23.16 3.24 8.63
N SER A 247 -23.50 2.42 7.64
CA SER A 247 -24.20 1.16 7.88
C SER A 247 -23.25 0.08 8.43
N ALA A 248 -22.02 0.04 7.95
CA ALA A 248 -21.02 -0.97 8.31
C ALA A 248 -20.56 -0.85 9.77
N LYS A 249 -20.38 0.37 10.29
CA LYS A 249 -19.92 0.60 11.68
C LYS A 249 -20.90 0.08 12.75
N GLU A 250 -22.17 -0.09 12.40
CA GLU A 250 -23.18 -0.62 13.34
C GLU A 250 -23.11 -2.16 13.45
N VAL A 251 -22.37 -2.83 12.54
CA VAL A 251 -22.30 -4.30 12.45
C VAL A 251 -20.90 -4.82 12.71
N ALA A 252 -19.89 -4.15 12.18
CA ALA A 252 -18.47 -4.55 12.31
C ALA A 252 -17.98 -4.48 13.77
N GLY A 253 -16.97 -5.26 14.12
CA GLY A 253 -16.22 -5.11 15.36
C GLY A 253 -15.14 -4.04 15.26
N TRP A 254 -14.47 -3.97 14.10
CA TRP A 254 -13.44 -3.01 13.75
C TRP A 254 -13.66 -2.47 12.33
N ILE A 255 -13.41 -1.20 12.10
CA ILE A 255 -13.54 -0.61 10.77
C ILE A 255 -12.55 0.53 10.52
N THR A 256 -11.96 0.60 9.33
CA THR A 256 -11.16 1.74 8.89
C THR A 256 -12.04 2.85 8.32
N PRO A 257 -11.83 4.13 8.68
CA PRO A 257 -12.51 5.24 8.03
C PRO A 257 -11.84 5.59 6.69
N VAL A 258 -12.60 6.21 5.79
CA VAL A 258 -12.07 6.81 4.56
C VAL A 258 -12.56 8.25 4.44
N PRO A 259 -11.65 9.24 4.45
CA PRO A 259 -10.19 9.16 4.59
C PRO A 259 -9.71 8.89 6.03
N GLY A 260 -8.47 8.45 6.17
CA GLY A 260 -7.80 8.35 7.48
C GLY A 260 -7.52 6.92 7.98
N GLY A 261 -7.96 5.89 7.22
CA GLY A 261 -7.63 4.50 7.47
C GLY A 261 -6.35 4.05 6.76
N VAL A 262 -6.49 3.29 5.66
CA VAL A 262 -5.38 2.65 4.94
C VAL A 262 -4.44 3.65 4.24
N GLY A 263 -4.95 4.77 3.72
CA GLY A 263 -4.16 5.73 2.94
C GLY A 263 -2.90 6.25 3.67
N PRO A 264 -2.96 6.74 4.91
CA PRO A 264 -1.78 7.14 5.69
C PRO A 264 -0.76 6.01 5.86
N MET A 265 -1.22 4.76 6.02
CA MET A 265 -0.35 3.62 6.16
C MET A 265 0.39 3.25 4.87
N THR A 266 -0.23 3.41 3.70
CA THR A 266 0.44 3.19 2.41
C THR A 266 1.71 4.03 2.29
N ILE A 267 1.64 5.32 2.64
CA ILE A 267 2.79 6.23 2.61
C ILE A 267 3.83 5.82 3.66
N THR A 268 3.37 5.44 4.84
CA THR A 268 4.25 4.98 5.93
C THR A 268 5.02 3.72 5.53
N MET A 269 4.37 2.75 4.89
CA MET A 269 5.04 1.53 4.44
C MET A 269 6.00 1.78 3.27
N LEU A 270 5.74 2.75 2.42
CA LEU A 270 6.68 3.14 1.37
C LEU A 270 8.01 3.63 1.95
N VAL A 271 7.97 4.55 2.93
CA VAL A 271 9.20 5.03 3.57
C VAL A 271 9.87 3.94 4.41
N ALA A 272 9.09 3.05 5.01
CA ALA A 272 9.60 1.85 5.69
C ALA A 272 10.37 0.94 4.74
N ASN A 273 9.81 0.63 3.57
CA ASN A 273 10.47 -0.16 2.54
C ASN A 273 11.75 0.53 2.03
N ALA A 274 11.75 1.87 1.89
CA ALA A 274 12.96 2.62 1.49
C ALA A 274 14.08 2.52 2.55
N VAL A 275 13.75 2.57 3.84
CA VAL A 275 14.71 2.35 4.92
C VAL A 275 15.22 0.90 4.89
N GLN A 276 14.34 -0.07 4.73
CA GLN A 276 14.71 -1.48 4.63
C GLN A 276 15.59 -1.77 3.41
N ALA A 277 15.33 -1.11 2.27
CA ALA A 277 16.18 -1.20 1.08
C ALA A 277 17.59 -0.66 1.36
N ALA A 278 17.70 0.47 2.06
CA ALA A 278 18.99 1.03 2.46
C ALA A 278 19.76 0.09 3.41
N GLU A 279 19.09 -0.54 4.37
CA GLU A 279 19.70 -1.54 5.26
C GLU A 279 20.26 -2.72 4.47
N ARG A 280 19.50 -3.25 3.51
CA ARG A 280 19.92 -4.40 2.68
C ARG A 280 21.06 -4.05 1.74
N LEU A 281 20.95 -2.96 0.99
CA LEU A 281 21.95 -2.55 0.00
C LEU A 281 23.27 -2.13 0.64
N SER A 282 23.26 -1.65 1.89
CA SER A 282 24.46 -1.32 2.65
C SER A 282 25.07 -2.51 3.42
N GLY A 283 24.45 -3.68 3.38
CA GLY A 283 24.88 -4.84 4.18
C GLY A 283 24.67 -4.68 5.68
N LEU A 284 23.85 -3.71 6.09
CA LEU A 284 23.55 -3.39 7.49
C LEU A 284 22.21 -3.99 7.98
N GLY A 285 21.46 -4.64 7.08
CA GLY A 285 20.26 -5.40 7.40
C GLY A 285 20.56 -6.69 8.17
N LYS A 286 19.64 -7.05 9.09
CA LYS A 286 19.67 -8.36 9.75
C LYS A 286 19.21 -9.44 8.80
#